data_3e351d63a73db1827fc11989690042f6
#
_entry.id   3e351d63a73db1827fc11989690042f6
#
_cell.length_a   1.000
_cell.length_b   1.000
_cell.length_c   1.000
_cell.angle_alpha   90.00
_cell.angle_beta   90.00
_cell.angle_gamma   90.00
#
_symmetry.space_group_name_H-M   'P 1'
#
loop_
_entity.id
_entity.type
_entity.pdbx_description
1 polymer ?
#
loop_
_entity_poly.entity_id
_entity_poly.type
_entity_poly.pdbx_seq_one_letter_code
_entity_poly.pdbx_strand_id
1 'polypeptide(L)'
;MDKKPYVDWKDVKKNLNISDEQAAEVKLEEEIIEATITARKKCNLTQRELSEKSGVKQPAIARIEKGINSPQTSTLIKLLFSMGYTLKVVPLDEVFPEKRGE
;
A
#
# COMPACT_ATOMS: atom_id res chain seq x y z
N MET A 1 -22.95 -0.37 12.15
CA MET A 1 -22.11 -0.85 11.12
C MET A 1 -20.68 -0.49 11.30
N ASP A 2 -19.90 -1.40 10.98
CA ASP A 2 -18.50 -1.25 11.26
C ASP A 2 -17.87 -0.15 10.50
N LYS A 3 -17.05 0.59 11.17
CA LYS A 3 -16.22 1.51 10.52
C LYS A 3 -15.00 0.78 10.06
N LYS A 4 -14.83 0.75 8.76
CA LYS A 4 -13.66 0.10 8.21
C LYS A 4 -12.46 0.99 8.36
N PRO A 5 -11.30 0.43 8.65
CA PRO A 5 -10.08 1.24 8.81
C PRO A 5 -9.53 1.72 7.46
N TYR A 6 -10.26 1.49 6.40
CA TYR A 6 -9.81 1.90 5.07
C TYR A 6 -10.97 2.53 4.33
N VAL A 7 -10.66 3.25 3.27
CA VAL A 7 -11.69 3.88 2.44
C VAL A 7 -12.40 2.80 1.64
N ASP A 8 -13.73 2.89 1.61
CA ASP A 8 -14.51 1.98 0.79
C ASP A 8 -14.37 2.42 -0.66
N TRP A 9 -13.77 1.59 -1.49
CA TRP A 9 -13.47 1.96 -2.85
C TRP A 9 -14.73 2.18 -3.68
N LYS A 10 -15.85 1.58 -3.30
CA LYS A 10 -17.11 1.84 -3.99
C LYS A 10 -17.57 3.27 -3.76
N ASP A 11 -17.35 3.77 -2.55
CA ASP A 11 -17.68 5.15 -2.25
C ASP A 11 -16.75 6.11 -2.98
N VAL A 12 -15.47 5.75 -3.06
CA VAL A 12 -14.51 6.57 -3.79
C VAL A 12 -14.92 6.69 -5.25
N LYS A 13 -15.25 5.56 -5.86
CA LYS A 13 -15.67 5.55 -7.26
C LYS A 13 -16.92 6.39 -7.46
N LYS A 14 -17.90 6.23 -6.60
CA LYS A 14 -19.16 6.94 -6.70
C LYS A 14 -18.98 8.45 -6.54
N ASN A 15 -18.21 8.83 -5.52
CA ASN A 15 -18.05 10.25 -5.20
C ASN A 15 -17.14 10.99 -6.17
N LEU A 16 -16.12 10.31 -6.66
CA LEU A 16 -15.14 10.94 -7.53
C LEU A 16 -15.39 10.66 -9.01
N ASN A 17 -16.41 9.86 -9.30
CA ASN A 17 -16.78 9.56 -10.67
C ASN A 17 -15.63 9.00 -11.51
N ILE A 18 -14.87 8.09 -10.90
CA ILE A 18 -13.74 7.45 -11.57
C ILE A 18 -14.16 6.06 -12.06
N SER A 19 -13.37 5.52 -12.97
CA SER A 19 -13.64 4.19 -13.52
C SER A 19 -13.38 3.10 -12.49
N ASP A 20 -13.87 1.89 -12.80
CA ASP A 20 -13.60 0.74 -11.94
C ASP A 20 -12.12 0.48 -11.80
N GLU A 21 -11.39 0.58 -12.91
CA GLU A 21 -9.96 0.34 -12.89
C GLU A 21 -9.24 1.36 -12.03
N GLN A 22 -9.62 2.63 -12.15
CA GLN A 22 -9.00 3.66 -11.35
C GLN A 22 -9.29 3.47 -9.87
N ALA A 23 -10.52 3.10 -9.54
CA ALA A 23 -10.88 2.86 -8.15
C ALA A 23 -10.09 1.69 -7.58
N ALA A 24 -9.92 0.63 -8.36
CA ALA A 24 -9.15 -0.53 -7.92
C ALA A 24 -7.68 -0.18 -7.72
N GLU A 25 -7.13 0.66 -8.61
CA GLU A 25 -5.74 1.07 -8.47
C GLU A 25 -5.52 1.90 -7.22
N VAL A 26 -6.44 2.81 -6.93
CA VAL A 26 -6.36 3.63 -5.72
C VAL A 26 -6.40 2.74 -4.49
N LYS A 27 -7.33 1.80 -4.47
CA LYS A 27 -7.49 0.89 -3.34
C LYS A 27 -6.23 0.05 -3.13
N LEU A 28 -5.67 -0.49 -4.20
CA LEU A 28 -4.47 -1.31 -4.10
C LEU A 28 -3.29 -0.51 -3.58
N GLU A 29 -3.14 0.70 -4.08
CA GLU A 29 -2.02 1.54 -3.63
C GLU A 29 -2.14 1.84 -2.15
N GLU A 30 -3.34 2.14 -1.68
CA GLU A 30 -3.53 2.39 -0.27
C GLU A 30 -3.25 1.15 0.56
N GLU A 31 -3.64 -0.01 0.07
CA GLU A 31 -3.38 -1.25 0.79
C GLU A 31 -1.90 -1.56 0.87
N ILE A 32 -1.16 -1.27 -0.19
CA ILE A 32 0.29 -1.48 -0.17
C ILE A 32 0.95 -0.58 0.88
N ILE A 33 0.54 0.67 0.92
CA ILE A 33 1.08 1.61 1.90
C ILE A 33 0.74 1.15 3.31
N GLU A 34 -0.51 0.78 3.55
CA GLU A 34 -0.92 0.31 4.87
C GLU A 34 -0.17 -0.94 5.28
N ALA A 35 0.02 -1.87 4.35
CA ALA A 35 0.75 -3.09 4.65
C ALA A 35 2.20 -2.78 5.00
N THR A 36 2.79 -1.81 4.33
CA THR A 36 4.16 -1.41 4.60
C THR A 36 4.30 -0.80 5.99
N ILE A 37 3.34 0.06 6.35
CA ILE A 37 3.33 0.66 7.70
C ILE A 37 3.15 -0.43 8.76
N THR A 38 2.22 -1.35 8.51
CA THR A 38 1.95 -2.43 9.45
C THR A 38 3.18 -3.30 9.65
N ALA A 39 3.88 -3.62 8.56
CA ALA A 39 5.10 -4.41 8.65
C ALA A 39 6.14 -3.71 9.51
N ARG A 40 6.29 -2.40 9.30
CA ARG A 40 7.27 -1.64 10.09
C ARG A 40 6.94 -1.71 11.57
N LYS A 41 5.67 -1.51 11.90
CA LYS A 41 5.25 -1.53 13.30
C LYS A 41 5.38 -2.91 13.92
N LYS A 42 5.09 -3.94 13.15
CA LYS A 42 5.27 -5.31 13.66
C LYS A 42 6.73 -5.64 13.93
N CYS A 43 7.62 -5.02 13.16
CA CYS A 43 9.06 -5.20 13.39
C CYS A 43 9.58 -4.28 14.48
N ASN A 44 8.71 -3.48 15.09
CA ASN A 44 9.08 -2.53 16.15
C ASN A 44 10.15 -1.53 15.68
N LEU A 45 10.01 -1.07 14.43
CA LEU A 45 10.97 -0.14 13.87
C LEU A 45 10.33 1.24 13.75
N THR A 46 11.10 2.27 14.12
CA THR A 46 10.71 3.63 13.79
C THR A 46 11.02 3.87 12.32
N GLN A 47 10.51 4.98 11.77
CA GLN A 47 10.86 5.35 10.41
C GLN A 47 12.36 5.52 10.24
N ARG A 48 13.01 6.09 11.25
CA ARG A 48 14.44 6.30 11.22
C ARG A 48 15.20 4.97 11.20
N GLU A 49 14.76 4.04 12.03
CA GLU A 49 15.40 2.73 12.07
C GLU A 49 15.19 1.98 10.76
N LEU A 50 14.01 2.09 10.18
CA LEU A 50 13.77 1.49 8.87
C LEU A 50 14.64 2.13 7.81
N SER A 51 14.84 3.45 7.89
CA SER A 51 15.71 4.14 6.97
C SER A 51 17.13 3.56 7.04
N GLU A 52 17.64 3.39 8.25
CA GLU A 52 18.97 2.86 8.43
C GLU A 52 19.08 1.43 7.90
N LYS A 53 18.04 0.65 8.12
CA LYS A 53 18.06 -0.76 7.72
C LYS A 53 17.90 -0.94 6.22
N SER A 54 17.09 -0.13 5.59
CA SER A 54 16.74 -0.30 4.19
C SER A 54 17.61 0.52 3.24
N GLY A 55 18.23 1.57 3.74
CA GLY A 55 18.96 2.50 2.89
C GLY A 55 18.07 3.55 2.24
N VAL A 56 16.77 3.52 2.49
CA VAL A 56 15.85 4.53 1.98
C VAL A 56 15.84 5.70 2.95
N LYS A 57 15.93 6.91 2.44
CA LYS A 57 16.02 8.09 3.30
C LYS A 57 14.73 8.28 4.09
N GLN A 58 14.88 8.69 5.34
CA GLN A 58 13.73 8.80 6.23
C GLN A 58 12.65 9.77 5.72
N PRO A 59 12.98 10.92 5.13
CA PRO A 59 11.93 11.76 4.57
C PRO A 59 11.14 11.08 3.45
N ALA A 60 11.79 10.20 2.69
CA ALA A 60 11.08 9.45 1.66
C ALA A 60 10.10 8.47 2.28
N ILE A 61 10.53 7.80 3.35
CA ILE A 61 9.63 6.89 4.07
C ILE A 61 8.44 7.65 4.62
N ALA A 62 8.68 8.81 5.20
CA ALA A 62 7.61 9.61 5.77
C ALA A 62 6.58 10.01 4.70
N ARG A 63 7.06 10.38 3.51
CA ARG A 63 6.15 10.75 2.43
C ARG A 63 5.33 9.58 1.94
N ILE A 64 5.97 8.42 1.84
CA ILE A 64 5.26 7.21 1.43
C ILE A 64 4.14 6.90 2.43
N GLU A 65 4.46 6.94 3.71
CA GLU A 65 3.47 6.59 4.73
C GLU A 65 2.33 7.59 4.80
N LYS A 66 2.59 8.84 4.40
CA LYS A 66 1.53 9.83 4.34
C LYS A 66 0.71 9.77 3.06
N GLY A 67 1.14 8.95 2.11
CA GLY A 67 0.42 8.84 0.85
C GLY A 67 0.57 10.04 -0.05
N ILE A 68 1.65 10.81 0.12
CA ILE A 68 1.84 12.02 -0.68
C ILE A 68 2.17 11.69 -2.13
N ASN A 69 3.04 10.72 -2.32
CA ASN A 69 3.45 10.30 -3.66
C ASN A 69 3.35 8.81 -3.78
N SER A 70 3.10 8.34 -5.00
CA SER A 70 3.16 6.91 -5.27
C SER A 70 4.62 6.46 -5.18
N PRO A 71 4.93 5.48 -4.34
CA PRO A 71 6.30 5.02 -4.23
C PRO A 71 6.70 4.23 -5.46
N GLN A 72 7.98 4.31 -5.80
CA GLN A 72 8.51 3.46 -6.86
C GLN A 72 8.57 2.02 -6.35
N THR A 73 8.37 1.09 -7.27
CA THR A 73 8.41 -0.32 -6.92
C THR A 73 9.75 -0.70 -6.29
N SER A 74 10.84 -0.18 -6.82
CA SER A 74 12.16 -0.48 -6.26
C SER A 74 12.29 -0.01 -4.82
N THR A 75 11.70 1.13 -4.50
CA THR A 75 11.73 1.64 -3.14
C THR A 75 10.93 0.74 -2.21
N LEU A 76 9.73 0.34 -2.64
CA LEU A 76 8.91 -0.55 -1.84
C LEU A 76 9.62 -1.88 -1.59
N ILE A 77 10.27 -2.42 -2.61
CA ILE A 77 10.97 -3.69 -2.46
C ILE A 77 12.08 -3.55 -1.43
N LYS A 78 12.84 -2.45 -1.48
CA LYS A 78 13.90 -2.24 -0.50
C LYS A 78 13.35 -2.19 0.92
N LEU A 79 12.27 -1.45 1.11
CA LEU A 79 11.66 -1.33 2.43
C LEU A 79 11.18 -2.69 2.93
N LEU A 80 10.40 -3.37 2.11
CA LEU A 80 9.80 -4.63 2.51
C LEU A 80 10.86 -5.70 2.72
N PHE A 81 11.83 -5.75 1.82
CA PHE A 81 12.89 -6.75 1.91
C PHE A 81 13.66 -6.62 3.22
N SER A 82 13.94 -5.38 3.61
CA SER A 82 14.70 -5.15 4.85
C SER A 82 13.92 -5.59 6.09
N MET A 83 12.62 -5.75 5.97
CA MET A 83 11.77 -6.19 7.07
C MET A 83 11.35 -7.66 6.94
N GLY A 84 11.84 -8.35 5.90
CA GLY A 84 11.50 -9.76 5.72
C GLY A 84 10.26 -10.00 4.88
N TYR A 85 9.84 -9.01 4.10
CA TYR A 85 8.66 -9.11 3.25
C TYR A 85 9.04 -8.90 1.80
N THR A 86 8.10 -9.17 0.91
CA THR A 86 8.32 -8.93 -0.52
C THR A 86 6.99 -8.60 -1.18
N LEU A 87 7.08 -8.17 -2.44
CA LEU A 87 5.91 -8.01 -3.29
C LEU A 87 5.79 -9.20 -4.20
N LYS A 88 4.56 -9.52 -4.56
CA LYS A 88 4.29 -10.68 -5.38
C LYS A 88 3.14 -10.36 -6.32
N VAL A 89 3.22 -10.87 -7.54
CA VAL A 89 2.15 -10.73 -8.52
C VAL A 89 1.18 -11.89 -8.33
N VAL A 90 -0.10 -11.56 -8.20
CA VAL A 90 -1.15 -12.56 -8.00
C VAL A 90 -2.27 -12.31 -9.00
N PRO A 91 -3.08 -13.34 -9.29
CA PRO A 91 -4.24 -13.13 -10.16
C PRO A 91 -5.18 -12.07 -9.59
N LEU A 92 -5.80 -11.34 -10.49
CA LEU A 92 -6.66 -10.24 -10.10
C LEU A 92 -7.82 -10.69 -9.22
N ASP A 93 -8.39 -11.84 -9.50
CA ASP A 93 -9.56 -12.30 -8.77
C ASP A 93 -9.24 -12.77 -7.34
N GLU A 94 -7.96 -12.89 -6.99
CA GLU A 94 -7.61 -13.14 -5.60
C GLU A 94 -7.77 -11.90 -4.75
N VAL A 95 -7.65 -10.72 -5.38
CA VAL A 95 -7.77 -9.44 -4.68
C VAL A 95 -9.15 -8.83 -4.88
N PHE A 96 -9.68 -8.98 -6.07
CA PHE A 96 -10.99 -8.44 -6.42
C PHE A 96 -11.85 -9.56 -6.99
N PRO A 97 -12.48 -10.37 -6.13
CA PRO A 97 -13.26 -11.51 -6.62
C PRO A 97 -14.38 -11.12 -7.60
N GLU A 98 -14.87 -9.90 -7.50
CA GLU A 98 -15.92 -9.43 -8.40
C GLU A 98 -15.41 -9.25 -9.84
N LYS A 99 -14.11 -9.35 -10.07
CA LYS A 99 -13.53 -9.25 -11.40
C LYS A 99 -13.27 -10.62 -12.03
N ARG A 100 -13.64 -11.68 -11.32
CA ARG A 100 -13.40 -13.01 -11.83
C ARG A 100 -14.25 -13.27 -13.06
N GLY A 101 -13.64 -13.84 -14.08
CA GLY A 101 -14.39 -14.22 -15.27
C GLY A 101 -14.65 -13.09 -16.24
N GLU A 102 -14.14 -11.94 -15.98
CA GLU A 102 -14.33 -10.77 -16.83
C GLU A 102 -13.43 -10.79 -18.05
#